data_80708d96dc39d5eaab5b4b1d10b25d96
#
_entry.id   80708d96dc39d5eaab5b4b1d10b25d96
#
_cell.length_a   1.000
_cell.length_b   1.000
_cell.length_c   1.000
_cell.angle_alpha   90.00
_cell.angle_beta   90.00
_cell.angle_gamma   90.00
#
_symmetry.space_group_name_H-M   'P 1'
#
loop_
_entity.id
_entity.type
_entity.pdbx_description
1 polymer ?
#
loop_
_entity_poly.entity_id
_entity_poly.type
_entity_poly.pdbx_seq_one_letter_code
_entity_poly.pdbx_strand_id
1 'polypeptide(L)'
;MESRRNFLRTTAAAAVVSQTVRGANDRIQMGIIGTGGRGMQVFHDFSWHEDCVFIAACDVYKAHLDAAVQTMGGKVDAYADYRRILERKDIDAVLVTTPDHWHSQIVVDAVSAGKDVYVEKPLSNTLPAAQRMVEAYLKSGRVVQMGCQQRSTPHFQECVKMIQDGLLGKVTHAVLYYPGNYTQIQQPPEPPPPTLDWEAFQGPAPRRPFSAGRLFWRSFYAYGGGLITDWGVHLTDIAHMALGCDKKGPTLTSVSARFVNIPRDDEEIPEAFVCSWEYDNFVMTFTNITIPIPGLNLPGNWFFGPKGALHVDRGGYRILPVPSRGAPPSAGRGQPGAAQPGAAPGGAPVRVAQPRPGGLFAPPPGPPIEAKEFRNTARGANGDTALHTRNFLDCVKSRQKPICELETGFYSSLPCLLALMAIQQGRSLVWDGKTAKPA
;
A
#
# COMPACT_ATOMS: atom_id res chain seq x y z
N MET A 1 2.04 -59.70 -3.83
CA MET A 1 2.59 -58.86 -2.76
C MET A 1 3.88 -58.20 -3.20
N GLU A 2 3.78 -57.37 -4.22
CA GLU A 2 4.89 -56.57 -4.72
C GLU A 2 4.35 -55.18 -5.10
N SER A 3 4.13 -54.36 -4.14
CA SER A 3 3.62 -52.99 -4.44
C SER A 3 4.00 -51.91 -3.42
N ARG A 4 4.66 -52.22 -2.31
CA ARG A 4 5.03 -51.23 -1.27
C ARG A 4 6.51 -50.86 -1.21
N ARG A 5 7.39 -51.55 -1.95
CA ARG A 5 8.83 -51.25 -1.98
C ARG A 5 9.29 -50.35 -3.10
N ASN A 6 8.50 -50.17 -4.13
CA ASN A 6 8.86 -49.28 -5.24
C ASN A 6 8.36 -47.82 -5.09
N PHE A 7 7.45 -47.57 -4.15
CA PHE A 7 6.96 -46.20 -3.87
C PHE A 7 7.93 -45.36 -3.03
N LEU A 8 8.84 -46.00 -2.29
CA LEU A 8 9.79 -45.30 -1.41
C LEU A 8 11.16 -45.07 -2.06
N ARG A 9 11.35 -45.43 -3.34
CA ARG A 9 12.61 -45.17 -4.06
C ARG A 9 12.54 -43.99 -5.05
N THR A 10 11.37 -43.38 -5.24
CA THR A 10 11.16 -42.25 -6.20
C THR A 10 11.02 -40.88 -5.53
N THR A 11 11.13 -40.79 -4.20
CA THR A 11 11.00 -39.53 -3.47
C THR A 11 12.29 -39.06 -2.77
N ALA A 12 13.43 -39.64 -3.15
CA ALA A 12 14.75 -39.21 -2.64
C ALA A 12 15.67 -38.63 -3.74
N ALA A 13 15.12 -38.06 -4.78
CA ALA A 13 15.80 -37.08 -5.61
C ALA A 13 15.42 -35.67 -5.13
N ALA A 14 15.59 -35.44 -3.81
CA ALA A 14 15.71 -34.07 -3.32
C ALA A 14 16.94 -33.49 -3.98
N ALA A 15 16.70 -32.47 -4.81
CA ALA A 15 17.72 -31.68 -5.46
C ALA A 15 18.76 -31.30 -4.42
N VAL A 16 19.95 -31.87 -4.55
CA VAL A 16 21.17 -31.24 -4.08
C VAL A 16 21.25 -29.97 -4.89
N VAL A 17 20.72 -28.86 -4.34
CA VAL A 17 21.04 -27.55 -4.81
C VAL A 17 22.53 -27.44 -4.61
N SER A 18 23.31 -27.67 -5.67
CA SER A 18 24.73 -27.40 -5.67
C SER A 18 24.83 -25.92 -5.29
N GLN A 19 25.39 -25.64 -4.14
CA GLN A 19 25.93 -24.32 -3.83
C GLN A 19 27.10 -24.13 -4.81
N THR A 20 26.79 -23.78 -6.05
CA THR A 20 27.76 -23.23 -6.95
C THR A 20 28.24 -21.96 -6.27
N VAL A 21 29.52 -21.89 -5.96
CA VAL A 21 30.21 -20.65 -5.56
C VAL A 21 29.88 -19.64 -6.66
N ARG A 22 28.93 -18.73 -6.40
CA ARG A 22 28.53 -17.71 -7.36
C ARG A 22 29.73 -16.78 -7.50
N GLY A 23 30.30 -16.71 -8.69
CA GLY A 23 31.35 -15.76 -9.02
C GLY A 23 30.82 -14.31 -8.87
N ALA A 24 31.70 -13.36 -8.76
CA ALA A 24 31.34 -11.94 -8.70
C ALA A 24 30.44 -11.51 -9.88
N ASN A 25 30.48 -12.23 -11.00
CA ASN A 25 29.69 -11.99 -12.21
C ASN A 25 28.23 -12.47 -12.15
N ASP A 26 27.84 -13.25 -11.13
CA ASP A 26 26.48 -13.79 -11.00
C ASP A 26 25.55 -12.88 -10.16
N ARG A 27 26.07 -11.79 -9.62
CA ARG A 27 25.28 -10.84 -8.83
C ARG A 27 24.66 -9.78 -9.69
N ILE A 28 23.39 -9.43 -9.41
CA ILE A 28 22.71 -8.29 -10.02
C ILE A 28 23.37 -7.01 -9.53
N GLN A 29 23.92 -6.23 -10.44
CA GLN A 29 24.55 -4.95 -10.14
C GLN A 29 23.49 -3.85 -10.14
N MET A 30 23.36 -3.14 -9.02
CA MET A 30 22.30 -2.17 -8.81
C MET A 30 22.82 -0.77 -8.58
N GLY A 31 22.03 0.22 -9.02
CA GLY A 31 22.16 1.61 -8.61
C GLY A 31 20.99 2.05 -7.75
N ILE A 32 21.20 2.93 -6.76
CA ILE A 32 20.13 3.57 -6.00
C ILE A 32 19.98 5.02 -6.42
N ILE A 33 18.73 5.44 -6.66
CA ILE A 33 18.35 6.81 -7.02
C ILE A 33 17.38 7.33 -5.98
N GLY A 34 17.84 8.28 -5.16
CA GLY A 34 17.15 8.75 -3.95
C GLY A 34 17.63 8.00 -2.70
N THR A 35 18.55 8.60 -1.95
CA THR A 35 19.21 7.98 -0.79
C THR A 35 18.67 8.50 0.55
N GLY A 36 17.46 9.07 0.54
CA GLY A 36 16.76 9.47 1.75
C GLY A 36 16.34 8.28 2.63
N GLY A 37 15.65 8.56 3.75
CA GLY A 37 15.33 7.54 4.75
C GLY A 37 14.69 6.27 4.20
N ARG A 38 13.71 6.38 3.28
CA ARG A 38 13.09 5.20 2.66
C ARG A 38 14.05 4.46 1.73
N GLY A 39 14.85 5.19 0.96
CA GLY A 39 15.85 4.57 0.08
C GLY A 39 16.83 3.70 0.85
N MET A 40 17.33 4.21 1.95
CA MET A 40 18.28 3.46 2.80
C MET A 40 17.61 2.28 3.52
N GLN A 41 16.33 2.39 3.89
CA GLN A 41 15.58 1.25 4.40
C GLN A 41 15.51 0.11 3.37
N VAL A 42 15.08 0.41 2.13
CA VAL A 42 14.95 -0.61 1.08
C VAL A 42 16.32 -1.15 0.67
N PHE A 43 17.36 -0.31 0.65
CA PHE A 43 18.74 -0.77 0.47
C PHE A 43 19.12 -1.83 1.51
N HIS A 44 18.83 -1.60 2.79
CA HIS A 44 19.08 -2.59 3.84
C HIS A 44 18.32 -3.89 3.61
N ASP A 45 17.08 -3.82 3.13
CA ASP A 45 16.30 -5.01 2.81
C ASP A 45 16.87 -5.79 1.60
N PHE A 46 17.44 -5.10 0.61
CA PHE A 46 18.21 -5.73 -0.46
C PHE A 46 19.50 -6.36 0.04
N SER A 47 20.16 -5.78 1.04
CA SER A 47 21.44 -6.26 1.57
C SER A 47 21.36 -7.62 2.28
N TRP A 48 20.16 -8.13 2.59
CA TRP A 48 19.94 -9.50 3.02
C TRP A 48 20.17 -10.55 1.93
N HIS A 49 20.33 -10.13 0.67
CA HIS A 49 20.45 -11.02 -0.48
C HIS A 49 21.87 -10.96 -1.05
N GLU A 50 22.59 -12.10 -0.98
CA GLU A 50 23.99 -12.21 -1.43
C GLU A 50 24.16 -12.05 -2.95
N ASP A 51 23.07 -12.18 -3.71
CA ASP A 51 23.04 -12.20 -5.17
C ASP A 51 22.71 -10.85 -5.80
N CYS A 52 22.80 -9.75 -5.03
CA CYS A 52 22.81 -8.40 -5.54
C CYS A 52 23.94 -7.55 -4.89
N VAL A 53 24.31 -6.49 -5.55
CA VAL A 53 25.31 -5.53 -5.04
C VAL A 53 25.00 -4.14 -5.58
N PHE A 54 25.01 -3.15 -4.70
CA PHE A 54 24.89 -1.75 -5.11
C PHE A 54 26.30 -1.19 -5.41
N ILE A 55 26.47 -0.63 -6.60
CA ILE A 55 27.75 -0.10 -7.10
C ILE A 55 27.69 1.40 -7.41
N ALA A 56 26.47 2.01 -7.35
CA ALA A 56 26.29 3.43 -7.57
C ALA A 56 25.15 3.97 -6.72
N ALA A 57 25.27 5.23 -6.31
CA ALA A 57 24.25 5.98 -5.57
C ALA A 57 24.06 7.38 -6.17
N CYS A 58 22.83 7.87 -6.16
CA CYS A 58 22.48 9.20 -6.64
C CYS A 58 21.50 9.89 -5.70
N ASP A 59 21.80 11.14 -5.35
CA ASP A 59 20.87 12.05 -4.70
C ASP A 59 21.21 13.50 -5.03
N VAL A 60 20.21 14.35 -5.14
CA VAL A 60 20.36 15.80 -5.33
C VAL A 60 20.66 16.53 -4.01
N TYR A 61 20.50 15.83 -2.88
CA TYR A 61 20.89 16.33 -1.57
C TYR A 61 22.21 15.65 -1.13
N LYS A 62 23.31 16.36 -1.32
CA LYS A 62 24.66 15.83 -1.09
C LYS A 62 24.83 15.23 0.31
N ALA A 63 24.18 15.80 1.33
CA ALA A 63 24.24 15.26 2.69
C ALA A 63 23.68 13.85 2.79
N HIS A 64 22.56 13.56 2.08
CA HIS A 64 22.00 12.21 2.01
C HIS A 64 22.92 11.27 1.22
N LEU A 65 23.45 11.75 0.10
CA LEU A 65 24.35 10.97 -0.75
C LEU A 65 25.61 10.56 0.00
N ASP A 66 26.27 11.50 0.68
CA ASP A 66 27.51 11.23 1.45
C ASP A 66 27.27 10.22 2.57
N ALA A 67 26.15 10.36 3.31
CA ALA A 67 25.77 9.40 4.36
C ALA A 67 25.47 8.00 3.80
N ALA A 68 24.83 7.92 2.64
CA ALA A 68 24.55 6.66 1.96
C ALA A 68 25.84 5.98 1.50
N VAL A 69 26.77 6.70 0.86
CA VAL A 69 28.07 6.16 0.45
C VAL A 69 28.84 5.58 1.63
N GLN A 70 28.85 6.27 2.77
CA GLN A 70 29.48 5.75 4.00
C GLN A 70 28.79 4.45 4.47
N THR A 71 27.46 4.43 4.52
CA THR A 71 26.70 3.25 4.93
C THR A 71 26.93 2.06 4.00
N MET A 72 27.14 2.31 2.71
CA MET A 72 27.46 1.30 1.68
C MET A 72 28.94 0.88 1.68
N GLY A 73 29.72 1.29 2.67
CA GLY A 73 31.14 0.92 2.83
C GLY A 73 32.13 1.74 2.03
N GLY A 74 31.73 2.91 1.51
CA GLY A 74 32.60 3.86 0.85
C GLY A 74 33.12 3.45 -0.54
N LYS A 75 32.55 2.39 -1.14
CA LYS A 75 33.04 1.80 -2.41
C LYS A 75 32.05 1.94 -3.57
N VAL A 76 31.01 2.76 -3.41
CA VAL A 76 30.02 3.01 -4.46
C VAL A 76 30.30 4.34 -5.14
N ASP A 77 30.05 4.42 -6.45
CA ASP A 77 30.19 5.66 -7.19
C ASP A 77 29.02 6.61 -6.88
N ALA A 78 29.32 7.87 -6.60
CA ALA A 78 28.36 8.88 -6.17
C ALA A 78 28.04 9.86 -7.29
N TYR A 79 26.74 10.12 -7.53
CA TYR A 79 26.26 11.00 -8.58
C TYR A 79 25.20 11.98 -8.06
N ALA A 80 25.18 13.21 -8.56
CA ALA A 80 24.09 14.16 -8.35
C ALA A 80 23.00 14.02 -9.43
N ASP A 81 23.33 13.50 -10.61
CA ASP A 81 22.42 13.26 -11.72
C ASP A 81 22.21 11.76 -11.95
N TYR A 82 20.98 11.27 -11.80
CA TYR A 82 20.60 9.87 -11.97
C TYR A 82 20.90 9.33 -13.39
N ARG A 83 20.92 10.19 -14.40
CA ARG A 83 21.21 9.79 -15.79
C ARG A 83 22.59 9.15 -15.90
N ARG A 84 23.53 9.59 -15.06
CA ARG A 84 24.89 8.99 -15.00
C ARG A 84 24.85 7.53 -14.55
N ILE A 85 23.91 7.15 -13.70
CA ILE A 85 23.67 5.74 -13.33
C ILE A 85 23.08 4.97 -14.52
N LEU A 86 22.14 5.57 -15.25
CA LEU A 86 21.48 4.90 -16.38
C LEU A 86 22.41 4.69 -17.58
N GLU A 87 23.41 5.54 -17.78
CA GLU A 87 24.44 5.43 -18.83
C GLU A 87 25.39 4.23 -18.60
N ARG A 88 25.51 3.74 -17.37
CA ARG A 88 26.42 2.66 -17.00
C ARG A 88 25.94 1.32 -17.53
N LYS A 89 26.80 0.62 -18.27
CA LYS A 89 26.49 -0.71 -18.83
C LYS A 89 26.64 -1.85 -17.82
N ASP A 90 27.40 -1.61 -16.77
CA ASP A 90 27.63 -2.55 -15.66
C ASP A 90 26.53 -2.52 -14.59
N ILE A 91 25.50 -1.68 -14.72
CA ILE A 91 24.32 -1.67 -13.86
C ILE A 91 23.18 -2.39 -14.58
N ASP A 92 22.64 -3.43 -13.94
CA ASP A 92 21.53 -4.25 -14.45
C ASP A 92 20.17 -3.66 -14.07
N ALA A 93 20.05 -3.16 -12.83
CA ALA A 93 18.80 -2.68 -12.27
C ALA A 93 19.00 -1.44 -11.40
N VAL A 94 17.91 -0.68 -11.21
CA VAL A 94 17.90 0.49 -10.35
C VAL A 94 16.79 0.41 -9.29
N LEU A 95 17.13 0.90 -8.10
CA LEU A 95 16.19 1.16 -7.01
C LEU A 95 15.83 2.66 -7.05
N VAL A 96 14.54 2.98 -7.28
CA VAL A 96 14.03 4.35 -7.37
C VAL A 96 13.22 4.66 -6.12
N THR A 97 13.72 5.58 -5.30
CA THR A 97 13.16 5.96 -3.99
C THR A 97 13.18 7.47 -3.76
N THR A 98 13.09 8.22 -4.84
CA THR A 98 12.92 9.67 -4.85
C THR A 98 11.53 10.07 -4.32
N PRO A 99 11.22 11.36 -4.14
CA PRO A 99 9.82 11.81 -4.01
C PRO A 99 8.96 11.41 -5.22
N ASP A 100 7.65 11.26 -4.99
CA ASP A 100 6.68 10.65 -5.92
C ASP A 100 6.67 11.30 -7.32
N HIS A 101 6.84 12.63 -7.40
CA HIS A 101 6.81 13.37 -8.66
C HIS A 101 7.96 13.04 -9.63
N TRP A 102 9.04 12.48 -9.11
CA TRP A 102 10.19 12.04 -9.90
C TRP A 102 10.06 10.61 -10.43
N HIS A 103 9.24 9.76 -9.79
CA HIS A 103 9.17 8.34 -10.13
C HIS A 103 8.93 8.11 -11.63
N SER A 104 7.96 8.82 -12.21
CA SER A 104 7.58 8.62 -13.60
C SER A 104 8.73 8.89 -14.58
N GLN A 105 9.41 10.03 -14.43
CA GLN A 105 10.50 10.39 -15.34
C GLN A 105 11.66 9.38 -15.23
N ILE A 106 12.07 9.06 -14.00
CA ILE A 106 13.19 8.14 -13.76
C ILE A 106 12.88 6.73 -14.26
N VAL A 107 11.66 6.22 -14.02
CA VAL A 107 11.29 4.86 -14.49
C VAL A 107 11.25 4.81 -16.02
N VAL A 108 10.66 5.81 -16.68
CA VAL A 108 10.63 5.88 -18.15
C VAL A 108 12.03 5.90 -18.73
N ASP A 109 12.93 6.73 -18.17
CA ASP A 109 14.31 6.81 -18.62
C ASP A 109 15.09 5.51 -18.35
N ALA A 110 14.86 4.89 -17.17
CA ALA A 110 15.52 3.64 -16.78
C ALA A 110 15.14 2.46 -17.70
N VAL A 111 13.84 2.26 -17.96
CA VAL A 111 13.42 1.18 -18.86
C VAL A 111 13.87 1.43 -20.30
N SER A 112 13.92 2.70 -20.73
CA SER A 112 14.46 3.09 -22.03
C SER A 112 15.98 2.84 -22.16
N ALA A 113 16.72 2.99 -21.05
CA ALA A 113 18.14 2.66 -20.96
C ALA A 113 18.39 1.15 -20.76
N GLY A 114 17.35 0.33 -20.78
CA GLY A 114 17.46 -1.13 -20.67
C GLY A 114 17.64 -1.64 -19.24
N LYS A 115 17.33 -0.83 -18.21
CA LYS A 115 17.43 -1.24 -16.80
C LYS A 115 16.14 -1.86 -16.30
N ASP A 116 16.27 -2.87 -15.45
CA ASP A 116 15.16 -3.34 -14.61
C ASP A 116 14.97 -2.39 -13.43
N VAL A 117 13.75 -2.25 -12.89
CA VAL A 117 13.45 -1.20 -11.92
C VAL A 117 12.65 -1.71 -10.74
N TYR A 118 13.14 -1.45 -9.54
CA TYR A 118 12.31 -1.42 -8.34
C TYR A 118 11.96 0.04 -8.04
N VAL A 119 10.69 0.41 -8.08
CA VAL A 119 10.23 1.77 -7.79
C VAL A 119 9.35 1.79 -6.54
N GLU A 120 9.59 2.72 -5.63
CA GLU A 120 8.74 2.88 -4.45
C GLU A 120 7.33 3.34 -4.84
N LYS A 121 6.38 3.01 -3.95
CA LYS A 121 4.99 3.46 -4.04
C LYS A 121 4.87 4.93 -3.55
N PRO A 122 3.84 5.68 -4.00
CA PRO A 122 2.95 5.41 -5.14
C PRO A 122 3.70 5.51 -6.45
N LEU A 123 3.13 5.06 -7.56
CA LEU A 123 3.80 5.16 -8.86
C LEU A 123 4.13 6.62 -9.23
N SER A 124 3.25 7.54 -8.88
CA SER A 124 3.40 8.96 -9.16
C SER A 124 2.43 9.77 -8.30
N ASN A 125 2.61 11.09 -8.26
CA ASN A 125 1.67 12.04 -7.67
C ASN A 125 0.53 12.44 -8.62
N THR A 126 0.57 12.04 -9.91
CA THR A 126 -0.47 12.37 -10.89
C THR A 126 -0.84 11.18 -11.76
N LEU A 127 -2.12 11.08 -12.16
CA LEU A 127 -2.61 10.03 -13.04
C LEU A 127 -1.92 10.00 -14.41
N PRO A 128 -1.75 11.13 -15.14
CA PRO A 128 -1.05 11.09 -16.43
C PRO A 128 0.40 10.60 -16.34
N ALA A 129 1.10 10.94 -15.26
CA ALA A 129 2.47 10.48 -15.05
C ALA A 129 2.52 8.97 -14.79
N ALA A 130 1.59 8.41 -13.99
CA ALA A 130 1.47 6.97 -13.78
C ALA A 130 1.12 6.23 -15.08
N GLN A 131 0.21 6.75 -15.91
CA GLN A 131 -0.12 6.18 -17.22
C GLN A 131 1.08 6.11 -18.16
N ARG A 132 1.87 7.20 -18.24
CA ARG A 132 3.09 7.25 -19.04
C ARG A 132 4.11 6.21 -18.60
N MET A 133 4.24 5.95 -17.30
CA MET A 133 5.11 4.88 -16.80
C MET A 133 4.68 3.50 -17.30
N VAL A 134 3.38 3.19 -17.21
CA VAL A 134 2.83 1.91 -17.67
C VAL A 134 3.05 1.74 -19.18
N GLU A 135 2.81 2.78 -19.97
CA GLU A 135 3.03 2.74 -21.42
C GLU A 135 4.51 2.45 -21.78
N ALA A 136 5.45 3.07 -21.07
CA ALA A 136 6.87 2.82 -21.26
C ALA A 136 7.27 1.40 -20.84
N TYR A 137 6.77 0.96 -19.70
CA TYR A 137 6.99 -0.39 -19.18
C TYR A 137 6.54 -1.47 -20.16
N LEU A 138 5.31 -1.39 -20.66
CA LEU A 138 4.74 -2.39 -21.57
C LEU A 138 5.53 -2.52 -22.89
N LYS A 139 6.22 -1.45 -23.30
CA LYS A 139 7.06 -1.45 -24.51
C LYS A 139 8.50 -1.92 -24.27
N SER A 140 8.96 -1.94 -23.03
CA SER A 140 10.39 -2.09 -22.71
C SER A 140 10.85 -3.54 -22.60
N GLY A 141 9.98 -4.47 -22.24
CA GLY A 141 10.33 -5.84 -21.88
C GLY A 141 11.19 -5.96 -20.61
N ARG A 142 11.27 -4.87 -19.81
CA ARG A 142 12.02 -4.86 -18.55
C ARG A 142 11.18 -5.39 -17.40
N VAL A 143 11.84 -5.86 -16.35
CA VAL A 143 11.19 -6.20 -15.09
C VAL A 143 11.04 -4.91 -14.28
N VAL A 144 9.78 -4.54 -13.97
CA VAL A 144 9.51 -3.37 -13.14
C VAL A 144 8.56 -3.77 -12.01
N GLN A 145 8.99 -3.57 -10.77
CA GLN A 145 8.21 -3.86 -9.57
C GLN A 145 7.95 -2.58 -8.77
N MET A 146 6.70 -2.38 -8.37
CA MET A 146 6.35 -1.33 -7.40
C MET A 146 6.48 -1.83 -5.96
N GLY A 147 6.98 -1.00 -5.06
CA GLY A 147 7.27 -1.28 -3.65
C GLY A 147 6.04 -1.47 -2.76
N CYS A 148 5.09 -2.32 -3.15
CA CYS A 148 3.95 -2.75 -2.34
C CYS A 148 4.28 -4.04 -1.57
N GLN A 149 5.18 -3.94 -0.62
CA GLN A 149 5.78 -5.08 0.08
C GLN A 149 4.79 -5.99 0.81
N GLN A 150 3.63 -5.48 1.23
CA GLN A 150 2.60 -6.28 1.92
C GLN A 150 2.11 -7.47 1.07
N ARG A 151 2.14 -7.36 -0.28
CA ARG A 151 1.81 -8.47 -1.18
C ARG A 151 2.71 -9.70 -1.02
N SER A 152 3.95 -9.51 -0.60
CA SER A 152 4.91 -10.59 -0.42
C SER A 152 4.84 -11.22 0.97
N THR A 153 4.05 -10.67 1.87
CA THR A 153 4.01 -11.10 3.27
C THR A 153 3.03 -12.26 3.45
N PRO A 154 3.46 -13.38 4.05
CA PRO A 154 2.66 -14.60 4.12
C PRO A 154 1.28 -14.43 4.74
N HIS A 155 1.13 -13.68 5.84
CA HIS A 155 -0.17 -13.51 6.48
C HIS A 155 -1.15 -12.66 5.66
N PHE A 156 -0.68 -11.68 4.86
CA PHE A 156 -1.53 -10.98 3.91
C PHE A 156 -2.01 -11.92 2.81
N GLN A 157 -1.10 -12.76 2.27
CA GLN A 157 -1.46 -13.76 1.26
C GLN A 157 -2.46 -14.79 1.81
N GLU A 158 -2.29 -15.22 3.06
CA GLU A 158 -3.25 -16.10 3.75
C GLU A 158 -4.62 -15.44 3.85
N CYS A 159 -4.69 -14.16 4.27
CA CYS A 159 -5.94 -13.41 4.35
C CYS A 159 -6.63 -13.26 2.98
N VAL A 160 -5.86 -12.89 1.96
CA VAL A 160 -6.36 -12.80 0.58
C VAL A 160 -6.96 -14.13 0.14
N LYS A 161 -6.24 -15.23 0.35
CA LYS A 161 -6.73 -16.56 0.00
C LYS A 161 -8.01 -16.92 0.76
N MET A 162 -8.09 -16.67 2.07
CA MET A 162 -9.30 -16.92 2.86
C MET A 162 -10.51 -16.13 2.32
N ILE A 163 -10.33 -14.88 1.92
CA ILE A 163 -11.40 -14.06 1.33
C ILE A 163 -11.84 -14.63 -0.02
N GLN A 164 -10.88 -14.98 -0.89
CA GLN A 164 -11.14 -15.56 -2.21
C GLN A 164 -11.80 -16.94 -2.14
N ASP A 165 -11.46 -17.75 -1.15
CA ASP A 165 -12.09 -19.03 -0.85
C ASP A 165 -13.52 -18.88 -0.25
N GLY A 166 -13.99 -17.64 -0.03
CA GLY A 166 -15.36 -17.37 0.42
C GLY A 166 -15.57 -17.47 1.92
N LEU A 167 -14.53 -17.31 2.74
CA LEU A 167 -14.64 -17.28 4.20
C LEU A 167 -15.76 -16.36 4.67
N LEU A 168 -15.79 -15.13 4.17
CA LEU A 168 -16.77 -14.11 4.56
C LEU A 168 -18.09 -14.19 3.77
N GLY A 169 -18.19 -15.08 2.76
CA GLY A 169 -19.19 -14.99 1.71
C GLY A 169 -18.89 -13.82 0.76
N LYS A 170 -19.90 -13.23 0.12
CA LYS A 170 -19.69 -12.09 -0.78
C LYS A 170 -19.32 -10.85 0.05
N VAL A 171 -18.09 -10.38 -0.12
CA VAL A 171 -17.66 -9.11 0.47
C VAL A 171 -18.32 -7.97 -0.30
N THR A 172 -19.01 -7.08 0.40
CA THR A 172 -19.72 -5.92 -0.17
C THR A 172 -19.11 -4.59 0.27
N HIS A 173 -18.30 -4.59 1.31
CA HIS A 173 -17.64 -3.39 1.82
C HIS A 173 -16.23 -3.71 2.28
N ALA A 174 -15.27 -2.91 1.84
CA ALA A 174 -13.91 -2.86 2.34
C ALA A 174 -13.66 -1.50 2.97
N VAL A 175 -13.21 -1.48 4.24
CA VAL A 175 -12.86 -0.23 4.95
C VAL A 175 -11.36 -0.20 5.15
N LEU A 176 -10.74 0.83 4.60
CA LEU A 176 -9.34 1.15 4.76
C LEU A 176 -9.23 2.23 5.83
N TYR A 177 -8.38 2.02 6.80
CA TYR A 177 -8.19 2.98 7.87
C TYR A 177 -6.71 3.15 8.23
N TYR A 178 -6.28 4.39 8.31
CA TYR A 178 -4.97 4.73 8.86
C TYR A 178 -5.04 6.09 9.56
N PRO A 179 -4.84 6.15 10.89
CA PRO A 179 -4.93 7.39 11.65
C PRO A 179 -3.72 8.30 11.38
N GLY A 180 -3.91 9.58 11.53
CA GLY A 180 -2.86 10.58 11.40
C GLY A 180 -2.98 11.41 10.13
N ASN A 181 -2.07 12.35 10.00
CA ASN A 181 -1.94 13.23 8.85
C ASN A 181 -0.49 13.72 8.72
N TYR A 182 -0.19 14.39 7.61
CA TYR A 182 1.08 15.07 7.38
C TYR A 182 0.91 16.58 7.55
N THR A 183 0.49 16.99 8.76
CA THR A 183 0.35 18.41 9.07
C THR A 183 1.72 19.09 9.03
N GLN A 184 1.85 20.13 8.23
CA GLN A 184 3.03 20.97 8.19
C GLN A 184 2.70 22.38 8.63
N ILE A 185 3.59 22.99 9.41
CA ILE A 185 3.55 24.42 9.65
C ILE A 185 4.15 25.09 8.43
N GLN A 186 3.40 26.01 7.80
CA GLN A 186 3.96 26.84 6.74
C GLN A 186 5.17 27.59 7.26
N GLN A 187 6.27 27.47 6.52
CA GLN A 187 7.50 28.20 6.81
C GLN A 187 7.74 29.23 5.70
N PRO A 188 8.23 30.41 6.04
CA PRO A 188 8.56 31.42 5.05
C PRO A 188 9.63 30.90 4.09
N PRO A 189 9.68 31.42 2.86
CA PRO A 189 10.81 31.14 1.96
C PRO A 189 12.14 31.52 2.55
N GLU A 190 13.13 30.65 2.35
CA GLU A 190 14.52 30.83 2.79
C GLU A 190 15.47 30.25 1.73
N PRO A 191 16.77 30.60 1.76
CA PRO A 191 17.75 29.95 0.90
C PRO A 191 17.84 28.44 1.17
N PRO A 192 17.93 27.59 0.14
CA PRO A 192 18.14 26.16 0.36
C PRO A 192 19.50 25.89 1.01
N PRO A 193 19.65 24.77 1.77
CA PRO A 193 20.95 24.34 2.25
C PRO A 193 21.99 24.26 1.12
N PRO A 194 23.24 24.68 1.33
CA PRO A 194 24.27 24.66 0.27
C PRO A 194 24.53 23.27 -0.34
N THR A 195 24.14 22.22 0.36
CA THR A 195 24.28 20.81 -0.07
C THR A 195 23.04 20.27 -0.80
N LEU A 196 22.00 21.07 -0.99
CA LEU A 196 20.77 20.70 -1.68
C LEU A 196 20.67 21.43 -3.02
N ASP A 197 20.63 20.70 -4.11
CA ASP A 197 20.18 21.23 -5.40
C ASP A 197 18.65 21.30 -5.40
N TRP A 198 18.10 22.46 -4.99
CA TRP A 198 16.65 22.67 -4.91
C TRP A 198 15.99 22.63 -6.28
N GLU A 199 16.68 23.10 -7.32
CA GLU A 199 16.15 23.05 -8.68
C GLU A 199 15.99 21.62 -9.18
N ALA A 200 17.02 20.81 -8.99
CA ALA A 200 16.99 19.39 -9.33
C ALA A 200 15.97 18.63 -8.44
N PHE A 201 15.82 18.98 -7.16
CA PHE A 201 14.80 18.40 -6.30
C PHE A 201 13.40 18.59 -6.87
N GLN A 202 13.06 19.82 -7.30
CA GLN A 202 11.76 20.14 -7.88
C GLN A 202 11.52 19.41 -9.22
N GLY A 203 12.56 19.27 -10.03
CA GLY A 203 12.49 18.53 -11.30
C GLY A 203 11.31 18.88 -12.19
N PRO A 204 10.38 17.94 -12.45
CA PRO A 204 9.20 18.17 -13.29
C PRO A 204 8.09 18.98 -12.61
N ALA A 205 8.18 19.21 -11.30
CA ALA A 205 7.17 19.97 -10.56
C ALA A 205 7.26 21.49 -10.85
N PRO A 206 6.18 22.26 -10.62
CA PRO A 206 6.23 23.72 -10.70
C PRO A 206 7.32 24.33 -9.80
N ARG A 207 8.02 25.34 -10.31
CA ARG A 207 9.09 26.02 -9.57
C ARG A 207 8.51 26.82 -8.41
N ARG A 208 9.05 26.57 -7.22
CA ARG A 208 8.67 27.25 -5.97
C ARG A 208 9.91 27.67 -5.19
N PRO A 209 9.84 28.81 -4.47
CA PRO A 209 10.88 29.14 -3.51
C PRO A 209 11.09 28.01 -2.49
N PHE A 210 12.31 27.83 -2.05
CA PHE A 210 12.60 26.85 -1.00
C PHE A 210 12.03 27.32 0.34
N SER A 211 11.47 26.40 1.09
CA SER A 211 11.27 26.47 2.54
C SER A 211 11.51 25.09 3.12
N ALA A 212 11.99 25.00 4.38
CA ALA A 212 12.27 23.72 5.01
C ALA A 212 11.00 22.82 5.10
N GLY A 213 9.82 23.43 5.22
CA GLY A 213 8.54 22.71 5.18
C GLY A 213 8.32 21.91 3.88
N ARG A 214 8.88 22.36 2.73
CA ARG A 214 8.73 21.67 1.43
C ARG A 214 9.55 20.37 1.33
N LEU A 215 10.49 20.15 2.23
CA LEU A 215 11.18 18.86 2.33
C LEU A 215 10.26 17.75 2.88
N PHE A 216 9.17 18.12 3.54
CA PHE A 216 8.05 17.21 3.84
C PHE A 216 7.11 17.07 2.63
N TRP A 217 7.70 16.81 1.51
CA TRP A 217 7.15 16.84 0.16
C TRP A 217 5.79 16.12 0.01
N ARG A 218 5.51 15.12 0.86
CA ARG A 218 4.23 14.39 0.85
C ARG A 218 3.00 15.28 1.04
N SER A 219 3.16 16.41 1.73
CA SER A 219 2.06 17.32 2.04
C SER A 219 1.66 18.25 0.88
N PHE A 220 2.39 18.22 -0.24
CA PHE A 220 2.18 19.13 -1.37
C PHE A 220 1.79 18.37 -2.63
N TYR A 221 0.73 18.81 -3.32
CA TYR A 221 0.28 18.23 -4.60
C TYR A 221 1.37 18.18 -5.66
N ALA A 222 2.26 19.18 -5.67
CA ALA A 222 3.36 19.24 -6.60
C ALA A 222 4.34 18.07 -6.49
N TYR A 223 4.47 17.47 -5.29
CA TYR A 223 5.50 16.47 -5.00
C TYR A 223 4.97 15.12 -4.57
N GLY A 224 3.76 15.06 -4.00
CA GLY A 224 3.17 13.84 -3.45
C GLY A 224 1.65 13.88 -3.40
N GLY A 225 1.04 13.02 -2.59
CA GLY A 225 -0.41 12.90 -2.45
C GLY A 225 -0.88 12.74 -1.01
N GLY A 226 -0.08 13.21 -0.03
CA GLY A 226 -0.41 13.11 1.39
C GLY A 226 -0.62 11.67 1.85
N LEU A 227 -1.38 11.53 2.91
CA LEU A 227 -1.73 10.22 3.44
C LEU A 227 -2.59 9.40 2.45
N ILE A 228 -3.34 10.09 1.57
CA ILE A 228 -4.19 9.44 0.56
C ILE A 228 -3.37 8.52 -0.34
N THR A 229 -2.19 8.95 -0.82
CA THR A 229 -1.34 8.10 -1.64
C THR A 229 -0.31 7.34 -0.81
N ASP A 230 0.22 7.92 0.27
CA ASP A 230 1.31 7.27 1.01
C ASP A 230 0.85 5.98 1.70
N TRP A 231 -0.21 6.02 2.52
CA TRP A 231 -0.79 4.81 3.12
C TRP A 231 -1.91 4.21 2.28
N GLY A 232 -2.68 5.07 1.58
CA GLY A 232 -3.81 4.60 0.78
C GLY A 232 -3.39 3.54 -0.23
N VAL A 233 -2.26 3.71 -0.93
CA VAL A 233 -1.79 2.73 -1.93
C VAL A 233 -1.48 1.37 -1.31
N HIS A 234 -0.89 1.30 -0.11
CA HIS A 234 -0.69 0.03 0.57
C HIS A 234 -2.00 -0.68 0.91
N LEU A 235 -3.01 0.09 1.30
CA LEU A 235 -4.31 -0.45 1.72
C LEU A 235 -5.16 -0.83 0.50
N THR A 236 -5.21 0.02 -0.53
CA THR A 236 -5.91 -0.30 -1.79
C THR A 236 -5.29 -1.50 -2.49
N ASP A 237 -3.98 -1.66 -2.43
CA ASP A 237 -3.26 -2.79 -2.99
C ASP A 237 -3.73 -4.12 -2.41
N ILE A 238 -3.81 -4.25 -1.09
CA ILE A 238 -4.30 -5.45 -0.42
C ILE A 238 -5.80 -5.66 -0.68
N ALA A 239 -6.61 -4.58 -0.69
CA ALA A 239 -8.02 -4.69 -1.02
C ALA A 239 -8.24 -5.20 -2.45
N HIS A 240 -7.49 -4.68 -3.43
CA HIS A 240 -7.55 -5.14 -4.82
C HIS A 240 -7.12 -6.59 -4.97
N MET A 241 -6.02 -6.98 -4.32
CA MET A 241 -5.56 -8.37 -4.32
C MET A 241 -6.62 -9.31 -3.75
N ALA A 242 -7.27 -8.92 -2.62
CA ALA A 242 -8.30 -9.74 -1.98
C ALA A 242 -9.59 -9.85 -2.79
N LEU A 243 -10.00 -8.78 -3.48
CA LEU A 243 -11.26 -8.67 -4.20
C LEU A 243 -11.14 -8.89 -5.71
N GLY A 244 -9.96 -9.29 -6.21
CA GLY A 244 -9.72 -9.60 -7.62
C GLY A 244 -9.77 -8.38 -8.54
N CYS A 245 -9.32 -7.23 -8.05
CA CYS A 245 -9.34 -5.96 -8.78
C CYS A 245 -7.95 -5.49 -9.24
N ASP A 246 -6.95 -6.35 -9.29
CA ASP A 246 -5.57 -6.01 -9.67
C ASP A 246 -5.42 -5.33 -11.04
N LYS A 247 -6.46 -5.40 -11.88
CA LYS A 247 -6.50 -4.77 -13.20
C LYS A 247 -7.82 -4.03 -13.45
N LYS A 248 -8.44 -3.53 -12.36
CA LYS A 248 -9.69 -2.78 -12.43
C LYS A 248 -9.62 -1.53 -11.55
N GLY A 249 -10.10 -0.41 -12.08
CA GLY A 249 -10.34 0.80 -11.32
C GLY A 249 -11.77 0.86 -10.76
N PRO A 250 -12.04 1.81 -9.85
CA PRO A 250 -13.39 2.11 -9.36
C PRO A 250 -14.22 2.72 -10.49
N THR A 251 -15.52 2.45 -10.51
CA THR A 251 -16.45 3.09 -11.44
C THR A 251 -16.77 4.53 -11.03
N LEU A 252 -16.88 4.80 -9.73
CA LEU A 252 -17.08 6.13 -9.17
C LEU A 252 -16.12 6.39 -8.01
N THR A 253 -15.58 7.60 -7.98
CA THR A 253 -14.75 8.11 -6.88
C THR A 253 -15.37 9.37 -6.31
N SER A 254 -15.66 9.36 -5.01
CA SER A 254 -16.16 10.51 -4.25
C SER A 254 -15.26 10.78 -3.07
N VAL A 255 -15.00 12.05 -2.77
CA VAL A 255 -14.14 12.44 -1.66
C VAL A 255 -14.71 13.64 -0.92
N SER A 256 -14.68 13.56 0.40
CA SER A 256 -14.86 14.70 1.30
C SER A 256 -13.55 14.94 2.02
N ALA A 257 -13.01 16.15 1.92
CA ALA A 257 -11.74 16.51 2.55
C ALA A 257 -11.80 17.92 3.12
N ARG A 258 -11.08 18.17 4.23
CA ARG A 258 -11.02 19.46 4.93
C ARG A 258 -9.63 19.71 5.51
N PHE A 259 -9.24 20.96 5.52
CA PHE A 259 -8.17 21.45 6.38
C PHE A 259 -8.71 21.61 7.80
N VAL A 260 -7.99 21.12 8.79
CA VAL A 260 -8.49 21.05 10.17
C VAL A 260 -7.93 22.19 11.03
N ASN A 261 -6.67 22.55 10.86
CA ASN A 261 -5.96 23.33 11.85
C ASN A 261 -5.50 24.73 11.42
N ILE A 262 -5.25 25.01 10.16
CA ILE A 262 -4.66 26.28 9.72
C ILE A 262 -5.15 26.60 8.32
N PRO A 263 -5.49 27.85 7.98
CA PRO A 263 -5.67 28.28 6.60
C PRO A 263 -4.41 28.02 5.81
N ARG A 264 -4.54 27.23 4.73
CA ARG A 264 -3.44 26.78 3.90
C ARG A 264 -3.56 27.34 2.51
N ASP A 265 -2.47 27.36 1.77
CA ASP A 265 -2.55 27.64 0.35
C ASP A 265 -3.18 26.44 -0.39
N ASP A 266 -3.55 26.65 -1.65
CA ASP A 266 -4.16 25.65 -2.51
C ASP A 266 -3.17 24.54 -2.97
N GLU A 267 -1.91 24.67 -2.61
CA GLU A 267 -0.86 23.69 -2.94
C GLU A 267 -0.78 22.53 -1.96
N GLU A 268 -1.36 22.68 -0.77
CA GLU A 268 -1.29 21.68 0.28
C GLU A 268 -2.47 20.72 0.24
N ILE A 269 -2.23 19.49 0.67
CA ILE A 269 -3.23 18.43 0.68
C ILE A 269 -4.03 18.49 1.99
N PRO A 270 -5.36 18.40 1.95
CA PRO A 270 -6.20 18.40 3.15
C PRO A 270 -5.84 17.30 4.13
N GLU A 271 -5.87 17.62 5.43
CA GLU A 271 -5.43 16.72 6.51
C GLU A 271 -6.47 15.69 6.88
N ALA A 272 -7.75 16.01 6.80
CA ALA A 272 -8.85 15.09 7.13
C ALA A 272 -9.67 14.77 5.88
N PHE A 273 -9.90 13.48 5.65
CA PHE A 273 -10.62 13.04 4.46
C PHE A 273 -11.42 11.76 4.70
N VAL A 274 -12.44 11.59 3.86
CA VAL A 274 -13.14 10.34 3.60
C VAL A 274 -13.20 10.14 2.09
N CYS A 275 -12.52 9.11 1.60
CA CYS A 275 -12.60 8.66 0.21
C CYS A 275 -13.60 7.52 0.12
N SER A 276 -14.39 7.49 -0.97
CA SER A 276 -15.28 6.39 -1.32
C SER A 276 -15.10 6.02 -2.78
N TRP A 277 -14.96 4.74 -3.03
CA TRP A 277 -14.80 4.17 -4.36
C TRP A 277 -15.85 3.08 -4.58
N GLU A 278 -16.64 3.23 -5.62
CA GLU A 278 -17.62 2.20 -6.03
C GLU A 278 -17.00 1.29 -7.10
N TYR A 279 -17.23 0.00 -6.93
CA TYR A 279 -16.91 -1.07 -7.87
C TYR A 279 -18.18 -1.84 -8.19
N ASP A 280 -18.19 -2.66 -9.23
CA ASP A 280 -19.37 -3.42 -9.65
C ASP A 280 -20.06 -4.21 -8.52
N ASN A 281 -19.30 -4.68 -7.53
CA ASN A 281 -19.80 -5.62 -6.52
C ASN A 281 -19.58 -5.20 -5.07
N PHE A 282 -18.82 -4.12 -4.83
CA PHE A 282 -18.51 -3.64 -3.48
C PHE A 282 -18.22 -2.15 -3.47
N VAL A 283 -18.25 -1.59 -2.27
CA VAL A 283 -17.77 -0.23 -2.01
C VAL A 283 -16.50 -0.33 -1.17
N MET A 284 -15.51 0.48 -1.49
CA MET A 284 -14.29 0.63 -0.71
C MET A 284 -14.24 2.06 -0.15
N THR A 285 -13.89 2.20 1.12
CA THR A 285 -13.74 3.51 1.76
C THR A 285 -12.39 3.63 2.43
N PHE A 286 -11.82 4.83 2.43
CA PHE A 286 -10.59 5.14 3.17
C PHE A 286 -10.75 6.44 3.96
N THR A 287 -10.41 6.40 5.23
CA THR A 287 -10.41 7.58 6.08
C THR A 287 -9.23 7.59 7.04
N ASN A 288 -8.77 8.78 7.40
CA ASN A 288 -7.80 9.01 8.47
C ASN A 288 -8.43 9.63 9.73
N ILE A 289 -9.74 9.86 9.71
CA ILE A 289 -10.46 10.47 10.83
C ILE A 289 -10.48 9.48 11.99
N THR A 290 -9.90 9.88 13.12
CA THR A 290 -9.84 9.05 14.31
C THR A 290 -11.23 8.95 14.96
N ILE A 291 -11.72 7.72 15.08
CA ILE A 291 -12.94 7.41 15.83
C ILE A 291 -12.49 6.92 17.22
N PRO A 292 -12.75 7.66 18.31
CA PRO A 292 -12.24 7.31 19.64
C PRO A 292 -13.08 6.19 20.29
N ILE A 293 -13.32 5.10 19.58
CA ILE A 293 -14.03 3.92 20.09
C ILE A 293 -13.02 2.79 20.29
N PRO A 294 -12.83 2.30 21.52
CA PRO A 294 -11.92 1.19 21.79
C PRO A 294 -12.26 -0.03 20.91
N GLY A 295 -11.24 -0.59 20.25
CA GLY A 295 -11.38 -1.79 19.42
C GLY A 295 -11.81 -1.55 17.97
N LEU A 296 -12.24 -0.34 17.59
CA LEU A 296 -12.58 0.02 16.20
C LEU A 296 -11.50 0.82 15.47
N ASN A 297 -10.48 1.29 16.19
CA ASN A 297 -9.39 2.12 15.65
C ASN A 297 -8.16 1.28 15.27
N LEU A 298 -8.36 0.12 14.65
CA LEU A 298 -7.25 -0.70 14.17
C LEU A 298 -6.87 -0.26 12.76
N PRO A 299 -5.66 0.30 12.55
CA PRO A 299 -5.16 0.62 11.22
C PRO A 299 -5.14 -0.63 10.34
N GLY A 300 -5.35 -0.48 9.05
CA GLY A 300 -5.28 -1.59 8.11
C GLY A 300 -6.53 -1.74 7.25
N ASN A 301 -6.73 -2.96 6.79
CA ASN A 301 -7.82 -3.34 5.91
C ASN A 301 -8.89 -4.12 6.69
N TRP A 302 -10.13 -3.70 6.54
CA TRP A 302 -11.30 -4.40 7.02
C TRP A 302 -12.14 -4.88 5.85
N PHE A 303 -12.52 -6.14 5.85
CA PHE A 303 -13.41 -6.74 4.85
C PHE A 303 -14.68 -7.24 5.53
N PHE A 304 -15.84 -6.84 5.01
CA PHE A 304 -17.14 -7.18 5.58
C PHE A 304 -17.97 -8.01 4.60
N GLY A 305 -18.43 -9.15 5.08
CA GLY A 305 -19.34 -10.04 4.36
C GLY A 305 -20.43 -10.58 5.27
N PRO A 306 -21.40 -11.33 4.72
CA PRO A 306 -22.55 -11.82 5.49
C PRO A 306 -22.18 -12.78 6.62
N LYS A 307 -21.02 -13.44 6.57
CA LYS A 307 -20.59 -14.38 7.60
C LYS A 307 -19.74 -13.74 8.71
N GLY A 308 -19.25 -12.51 8.51
CA GLY A 308 -18.41 -11.84 9.48
C GLY A 308 -17.51 -10.78 8.86
N ALA A 309 -16.44 -10.44 9.58
CA ALA A 309 -15.42 -9.51 9.14
C ALA A 309 -14.02 -10.09 9.28
N LEU A 310 -13.09 -9.64 8.44
CA LEU A 310 -11.67 -9.91 8.55
C LEU A 310 -10.94 -8.57 8.59
N HIS A 311 -10.10 -8.39 9.60
CA HIS A 311 -9.14 -7.30 9.70
C HIS A 311 -7.74 -7.81 9.43
N VAL A 312 -6.94 -7.06 8.68
CA VAL A 312 -5.52 -7.35 8.48
C VAL A 312 -4.70 -6.07 8.44
N ASP A 313 -3.56 -6.09 9.14
CA ASP A 313 -2.52 -5.06 9.13
C ASP A 313 -1.12 -5.69 9.14
N ARG A 314 -0.07 -4.86 9.26
CA ARG A 314 1.31 -5.37 9.33
C ARG A 314 1.60 -6.20 10.59
N GLY A 315 0.80 -6.03 11.64
CA GLY A 315 0.91 -6.76 12.90
C GLY A 315 0.25 -8.14 12.88
N GLY A 316 -0.58 -8.43 11.89
CA GLY A 316 -1.31 -9.69 11.79
C GLY A 316 -2.73 -9.54 11.28
N TYR A 317 -3.60 -10.48 11.66
CA TYR A 317 -5.02 -10.43 11.27
C TYR A 317 -5.95 -10.95 12.37
N ARG A 318 -7.23 -10.60 12.23
CA ARG A 318 -8.34 -11.08 13.07
C ARG A 318 -9.54 -11.43 12.22
N ILE A 319 -10.17 -12.56 12.55
CA ILE A 319 -11.44 -13.00 11.97
C ILE A 319 -12.51 -12.85 13.05
N LEU A 320 -13.55 -12.10 12.72
CA LEU A 320 -14.67 -11.80 13.61
C LEU A 320 -15.95 -12.38 13.00
N PRO A 321 -16.49 -13.46 13.57
CA PRO A 321 -17.77 -14.00 13.14
C PRO A 321 -18.91 -13.02 13.40
N VAL A 322 -20.00 -13.12 12.63
CA VAL A 322 -21.25 -12.47 13.03
C VAL A 322 -21.66 -13.00 14.40
N PRO A 323 -21.93 -12.13 15.38
CA PRO A 323 -22.39 -12.59 16.68
C PRO A 323 -23.62 -13.48 16.51
N SER A 324 -23.56 -14.72 17.02
CA SER A 324 -24.77 -15.54 17.13
C SER A 324 -25.79 -14.73 17.92
N ARG A 325 -27.01 -14.59 17.39
CA ARG A 325 -28.10 -14.01 18.18
C ARG A 325 -28.22 -14.88 19.45
N GLY A 326 -27.60 -14.40 20.54
CA GLY A 326 -27.82 -14.99 21.83
C GLY A 326 -29.31 -15.10 22.05
N ALA A 327 -29.78 -16.21 22.62
CA ALA A 327 -31.11 -16.25 23.24
C ALA A 327 -31.24 -14.96 24.07
N PRO A 328 -32.35 -14.25 24.01
CA PRO A 328 -32.52 -13.05 24.83
C PRO A 328 -32.08 -13.45 26.25
N PRO A 329 -31.32 -12.57 26.95
CA PRO A 329 -30.85 -12.90 28.29
C PRO A 329 -32.07 -13.47 29.02
N SER A 330 -31.96 -14.72 29.45
CA SER A 330 -33.04 -15.37 30.21
C SER A 330 -33.38 -14.39 31.32
N ALA A 331 -34.55 -13.83 31.29
CA ALA A 331 -35.01 -12.92 32.31
C ALA A 331 -34.74 -13.63 33.63
N GLY A 332 -33.68 -13.29 34.30
CA GLY A 332 -33.33 -13.81 35.59
C GLY A 332 -34.61 -13.62 36.42
N ARG A 333 -35.16 -14.71 36.94
CA ARG A 333 -36.26 -14.63 37.87
C ARG A 333 -35.80 -13.70 38.99
N GLY A 334 -36.21 -12.42 38.87
CA GLY A 334 -36.02 -11.44 39.91
C GLY A 334 -36.69 -11.96 41.17
N GLN A 335 -35.96 -12.01 42.25
CA GLN A 335 -36.54 -12.21 43.58
C GLN A 335 -37.60 -11.13 43.81
N PRO A 336 -38.75 -11.47 44.38
CA PRO A 336 -39.75 -10.50 44.77
C PRO A 336 -39.25 -9.75 46.01
N GLY A 337 -38.92 -8.50 45.85
CA GLY A 337 -38.49 -7.70 46.97
C GLY A 337 -38.47 -6.19 46.71
N ALA A 338 -39.37 -5.49 47.37
CA ALA A 338 -39.51 -4.05 47.64
C ALA A 338 -40.22 -3.22 46.56
N ALA A 339 -41.47 -2.90 46.91
CA ALA A 339 -42.27 -1.84 46.29
C ALA A 339 -41.64 -0.45 46.47
N GLN A 340 -41.55 0.33 45.40
CA GLN A 340 -41.41 1.76 45.46
C GLN A 340 -42.70 2.46 45.04
N PRO A 341 -43.16 3.49 45.75
CA PRO A 341 -44.37 4.22 45.41
C PRO A 341 -44.09 5.36 44.43
N GLY A 342 -44.98 5.58 43.48
CA GLY A 342 -45.09 6.79 42.71
C GLY A 342 -44.93 6.65 41.19
N ALA A 343 -45.91 6.08 40.52
CA ALA A 343 -46.07 6.17 39.07
C ALA A 343 -47.16 7.20 38.73
N ALA A 344 -46.79 8.20 37.92
CA ALA A 344 -47.76 9.11 37.28
C ALA A 344 -48.50 8.36 36.13
N PRO A 345 -49.76 8.64 35.86
CA PRO A 345 -50.52 7.95 34.82
C PRO A 345 -50.36 8.60 33.45
N GLY A 346 -50.22 7.78 32.43
CA GLY A 346 -50.58 8.17 31.08
C GLY A 346 -49.46 8.22 30.04
N GLY A 347 -48.98 7.08 29.59
CA GLY A 347 -48.25 6.93 28.32
C GLY A 347 -48.55 5.55 27.76
N ALA A 348 -49.19 5.49 26.60
CA ALA A 348 -49.44 4.22 25.92
C ALA A 348 -48.12 3.52 25.57
N PRO A 349 -47.96 2.23 25.73
CA PRO A 349 -46.74 1.53 25.44
C PRO A 349 -46.40 1.64 23.93
N VAL A 350 -45.25 2.21 23.61
CA VAL A 350 -44.70 2.18 22.26
C VAL A 350 -44.48 0.71 21.90
N ARG A 351 -45.28 0.15 21.02
CA ARG A 351 -45.03 -1.16 20.43
C ARG A 351 -43.77 -1.06 19.55
N VAL A 352 -42.65 -1.51 20.05
CA VAL A 352 -41.49 -1.78 19.22
C VAL A 352 -41.86 -2.92 18.28
N ALA A 353 -41.96 -2.61 16.99
CA ALA A 353 -42.28 -3.61 15.98
C ALA A 353 -41.18 -4.69 16.00
N GLN A 354 -41.61 -5.94 16.15
CA GLN A 354 -40.67 -7.07 16.02
C GLN A 354 -40.17 -7.15 14.58
N PRO A 355 -38.88 -7.38 14.36
CA PRO A 355 -38.33 -7.52 13.00
C PRO A 355 -39.01 -8.69 12.28
N ARG A 356 -39.47 -8.44 11.07
CA ARG A 356 -40.06 -9.47 10.20
C ARG A 356 -39.02 -10.55 9.88
N PRO A 357 -39.39 -11.85 9.87
CA PRO A 357 -38.53 -12.91 9.38
C PRO A 357 -38.12 -12.61 7.93
N GLY A 358 -36.82 -12.57 7.64
CA GLY A 358 -36.29 -12.25 6.31
C GLY A 358 -35.81 -10.81 6.12
N GLY A 359 -35.80 -9.95 7.17
CA GLY A 359 -35.23 -8.60 7.11
C GLY A 359 -33.70 -8.60 7.05
N LEU A 360 -33.12 -7.40 6.94
CA LEU A 360 -31.68 -7.07 6.87
C LEU A 360 -30.76 -7.80 7.88
N PHE A 361 -31.32 -8.49 8.86
CA PHE A 361 -30.65 -9.22 9.93
C PHE A 361 -30.90 -10.74 9.90
N ALA A 362 -31.29 -11.29 8.76
CA ALA A 362 -31.35 -12.76 8.64
C ALA A 362 -29.94 -13.34 8.82
N PRO A 363 -29.74 -14.44 9.55
CA PRO A 363 -28.46 -15.08 9.70
C PRO A 363 -27.91 -15.48 8.32
N PRO A 364 -26.59 -15.36 8.09
CA PRO A 364 -26.00 -15.74 6.82
C PRO A 364 -26.19 -17.23 6.53
N PRO A 365 -26.35 -17.63 5.27
CA PRO A 365 -26.46 -19.04 4.91
C PRO A 365 -25.12 -19.76 5.16
N GLY A 366 -25.19 -20.96 5.73
CA GLY A 366 -24.04 -21.83 5.96
C GLY A 366 -23.53 -21.82 7.40
N PRO A 367 -22.51 -22.64 7.70
CA PRO A 367 -21.96 -22.72 9.04
C PRO A 367 -21.31 -21.40 9.46
N PRO A 368 -21.34 -21.05 10.76
CA PRO A 368 -20.63 -19.88 11.29
C PRO A 368 -19.13 -20.05 11.08
N ILE A 369 -18.44 -18.93 10.83
CA ILE A 369 -16.99 -18.90 10.80
C ILE A 369 -16.43 -18.84 12.22
N GLU A 370 -15.22 -19.38 12.43
CA GLU A 370 -14.57 -19.32 13.73
C GLU A 370 -13.77 -18.04 13.91
N ALA A 371 -13.77 -17.51 15.13
CA ALA A 371 -12.90 -16.40 15.51
C ALA A 371 -11.44 -16.87 15.48
N LYS A 372 -10.56 -16.08 14.85
CA LYS A 372 -9.13 -16.37 14.77
C LYS A 372 -8.33 -15.07 14.88
N GLU A 373 -7.21 -15.12 15.60
CA GLU A 373 -6.22 -14.04 15.64
C GLU A 373 -4.85 -14.60 15.29
N PHE A 374 -4.08 -13.88 14.49
CA PHE A 374 -2.70 -14.18 14.15
C PHE A 374 -1.85 -12.92 14.34
N ARG A 375 -0.65 -13.07 14.90
CA ARG A 375 0.33 -12.01 15.06
C ARG A 375 1.57 -12.25 14.22
N ASN A 376 1.92 -11.28 13.40
CA ASN A 376 3.13 -11.33 12.60
C ASN A 376 4.35 -10.90 13.42
N THR A 377 5.33 -11.77 13.55
CA THR A 377 6.60 -11.50 14.24
C THR A 377 7.82 -11.54 13.32
N ALA A 378 7.61 -11.71 12.01
CA ALA A 378 8.68 -11.77 11.03
C ALA A 378 9.51 -10.48 10.97
N ARG A 379 10.83 -10.62 10.93
CA ARG A 379 11.81 -9.53 10.89
C ARG A 379 13.04 -9.93 10.05
N GLY A 380 13.91 -8.95 9.76
CA GLY A 380 15.14 -9.18 9.00
C GLY A 380 14.87 -9.73 7.61
N ALA A 381 15.58 -10.76 7.17
CA ALA A 381 15.43 -11.38 5.84
C ALA A 381 14.03 -11.95 5.58
N ASN A 382 13.23 -12.23 6.61
CA ASN A 382 11.84 -12.66 6.52
C ASN A 382 10.84 -11.50 6.71
N GLY A 383 11.32 -10.28 6.80
CA GLY A 383 10.47 -9.09 6.89
C GLY A 383 9.78 -8.78 5.56
N ASP A 384 8.68 -8.04 5.63
CA ASP A 384 7.82 -7.75 4.48
C ASP A 384 8.59 -7.21 3.26
N THR A 385 9.48 -6.22 3.47
CA THR A 385 10.23 -5.60 2.38
C THR A 385 11.33 -6.53 1.87
N ALA A 386 12.03 -7.29 2.74
CA ALA A 386 13.05 -8.24 2.32
C ALA A 386 12.48 -9.36 1.44
N LEU A 387 11.30 -9.89 1.77
CA LEU A 387 10.59 -10.85 0.91
C LEU A 387 10.21 -10.24 -0.44
N HIS A 388 9.85 -8.96 -0.44
CA HIS A 388 9.45 -8.26 -1.66
C HIS A 388 10.65 -7.95 -2.57
N THR A 389 11.79 -7.55 -2.00
CA THR A 389 13.03 -7.35 -2.74
C THR A 389 13.58 -8.69 -3.27
N ARG A 390 13.40 -9.80 -2.53
CA ARG A 390 13.72 -11.14 -3.03
C ARG A 390 12.92 -11.48 -4.28
N ASN A 391 11.60 -11.24 -4.27
CA ASN A 391 10.76 -11.46 -5.44
C ASN A 391 11.25 -10.66 -6.66
N PHE A 392 11.63 -9.39 -6.48
CA PHE A 392 12.22 -8.59 -7.55
C PHE A 392 13.46 -9.23 -8.16
N LEU A 393 14.43 -9.61 -7.33
CA LEU A 393 15.68 -10.22 -7.79
C LEU A 393 15.45 -11.55 -8.51
N ASP A 394 14.52 -12.37 -8.02
CA ASP A 394 14.13 -13.62 -8.68
C ASP A 394 13.49 -13.36 -10.04
N CYS A 395 12.65 -12.34 -10.15
CA CYS A 395 12.03 -11.94 -11.42
C CYS A 395 13.05 -11.34 -12.41
N VAL A 396 14.03 -10.57 -11.94
CA VAL A 396 15.13 -10.09 -12.80
C VAL A 396 15.89 -11.26 -13.42
N LYS A 397 16.16 -12.33 -12.66
CA LYS A 397 16.88 -13.51 -13.14
C LYS A 397 16.02 -14.39 -14.05
N SER A 398 14.77 -14.63 -13.67
CA SER A 398 13.86 -15.54 -14.40
C SER A 398 13.13 -14.87 -15.56
N ARG A 399 13.18 -13.53 -15.62
CA ARG A 399 12.38 -12.69 -16.55
C ARG A 399 10.86 -12.88 -16.39
N GLN A 400 10.42 -13.43 -15.25
CA GLN A 400 9.00 -13.52 -14.91
C GLN A 400 8.49 -12.18 -14.38
N LYS A 401 7.16 -12.01 -14.42
CA LYS A 401 6.51 -10.82 -13.86
C LYS A 401 6.56 -10.85 -12.34
N PRO A 402 6.95 -9.74 -11.69
CA PRO A 402 6.94 -9.67 -10.24
C PRO A 402 5.53 -9.63 -9.67
N ILE A 403 5.41 -9.96 -8.38
CA ILE A 403 4.12 -10.01 -7.66
C ILE A 403 3.36 -8.67 -7.69
N CYS A 404 4.08 -7.56 -7.77
CA CYS A 404 3.54 -6.22 -8.00
C CYS A 404 4.18 -5.62 -9.26
N GLU A 405 3.90 -6.23 -10.43
CA GLU A 405 4.31 -5.64 -11.71
C GLU A 405 3.72 -4.22 -11.86
N LEU A 406 4.31 -3.41 -12.72
CA LEU A 406 3.95 -1.99 -12.81
C LEU A 406 2.49 -1.76 -13.16
N GLU A 407 1.86 -2.62 -13.97
CA GLU A 407 0.44 -2.53 -14.30
C GLU A 407 -0.44 -2.80 -13.07
N THR A 408 -0.12 -3.81 -12.27
CA THR A 408 -0.77 -4.07 -10.97
C THR A 408 -0.59 -2.88 -10.03
N GLY A 409 0.62 -2.34 -9.95
CA GLY A 409 0.92 -1.14 -9.15
C GLY A 409 0.14 0.09 -9.60
N PHE A 410 -0.10 0.23 -10.89
CA PHE A 410 -0.95 1.30 -11.44
C PHE A 410 -2.38 1.19 -10.88
N TYR A 411 -3.00 0.02 -10.97
CA TYR A 411 -4.36 -0.15 -10.45
C TYR A 411 -4.43 -0.02 -8.93
N SER A 412 -3.39 -0.39 -8.20
CA SER A 412 -3.31 -0.14 -6.75
C SER A 412 -3.20 1.35 -6.41
N SER A 413 -2.54 2.14 -7.27
CA SER A 413 -2.39 3.59 -7.10
C SER A 413 -3.60 4.39 -7.63
N LEU A 414 -4.31 3.86 -8.61
CA LEU A 414 -5.38 4.55 -9.34
C LEU A 414 -6.49 5.11 -8.44
N PRO A 415 -7.07 4.37 -7.46
CA PRO A 415 -8.09 4.93 -6.58
C PRO A 415 -7.61 6.18 -5.84
N CYS A 416 -6.39 6.14 -5.34
CA CYS A 416 -5.79 7.25 -4.60
C CYS A 416 -5.52 8.46 -5.50
N LEU A 417 -5.05 8.25 -6.74
CA LEU A 417 -4.84 9.32 -7.72
C LEU A 417 -6.17 9.95 -8.15
N LEU A 418 -7.22 9.14 -8.35
CA LEU A 418 -8.58 9.65 -8.61
C LEU A 418 -9.13 10.45 -7.43
N ALA A 419 -8.85 10.03 -6.19
CA ALA A 419 -9.24 10.77 -5.01
C ALA A 419 -8.58 12.15 -4.95
N LEU A 420 -7.28 12.25 -5.22
CA LEU A 420 -6.60 13.55 -5.30
C LEU A 420 -7.19 14.45 -6.40
N MET A 421 -7.47 13.89 -7.57
CA MET A 421 -8.12 14.65 -8.65
C MET A 421 -9.53 15.11 -8.26
N ALA A 422 -10.31 14.28 -7.57
CA ALA A 422 -11.66 14.63 -7.10
C ALA A 422 -11.61 15.79 -6.08
N ILE A 423 -10.63 15.79 -5.18
CA ILE A 423 -10.41 16.89 -4.23
C ILE A 423 -10.08 18.19 -4.99
N GLN A 424 -9.09 18.14 -5.88
CA GLN A 424 -8.64 19.31 -6.64
C GLN A 424 -9.75 19.90 -7.53
N GLN A 425 -10.63 19.06 -8.08
CA GLN A 425 -11.75 19.47 -8.92
C GLN A 425 -13.01 19.81 -8.12
N GLY A 426 -13.06 19.51 -6.81
CA GLY A 426 -14.23 19.74 -5.96
C GLY A 426 -15.47 18.93 -6.37
N ARG A 427 -15.31 17.77 -7.01
CA ARG A 427 -16.39 16.95 -7.55
C ARG A 427 -16.05 15.46 -7.59
N SER A 428 -17.08 14.62 -7.67
CA SER A 428 -16.92 13.19 -7.90
C SER A 428 -16.47 12.90 -9.34
N LEU A 429 -15.77 11.78 -9.54
CA LEU A 429 -15.21 11.36 -10.82
C LEU A 429 -15.68 9.95 -11.19
N VAL A 430 -16.02 9.78 -12.48
CA VAL A 430 -16.24 8.47 -13.11
C VAL A 430 -14.98 8.06 -13.86
N TRP A 431 -14.57 6.81 -13.70
CA TRP A 431 -13.47 6.19 -14.43
C TRP A 431 -14.02 5.29 -15.54
N ASP A 432 -13.67 5.56 -16.80
CA ASP A 432 -14.13 4.80 -17.97
C ASP A 432 -13.15 3.68 -18.42
N GLY A 433 -12.16 3.37 -17.60
CA GLY A 433 -11.09 2.42 -17.93
C GLY A 433 -9.84 3.09 -18.49
N LYS A 434 -9.91 4.35 -18.91
CA LYS A 434 -8.80 5.09 -19.52
C LYS A 434 -8.67 6.52 -19.01
N THR A 435 -9.78 7.19 -18.82
CA THR A 435 -9.84 8.60 -18.41
C THR A 435 -10.78 8.80 -17.23
N ALA A 436 -10.48 9.80 -16.41
CA ALA A 436 -11.36 10.26 -15.35
C ALA A 436 -12.21 11.44 -15.87
N LYS A 437 -13.52 11.38 -15.67
CA LYS A 437 -14.48 12.40 -16.06
C LYS A 437 -15.32 12.83 -14.86
N PRO A 438 -15.85 14.08 -14.84
CA PRO A 438 -16.85 14.46 -13.85
C PRO A 438 -18.03 13.48 -13.84
N ALA A 439 -18.51 13.14 -12.63
CA ALA A 439 -19.70 12.31 -12.44
C ALA A 439 -20.98 13.11 -12.72
#